data_e2e37ac4c95c113dd2c2e966ccbdfe97
#
_entry.id   e2e37ac4c95c113dd2c2e966ccbdfe97
#
_cell.length_a   1.000
_cell.length_b   1.000
_cell.length_c   1.000
_cell.angle_alpha   90.00
_cell.angle_beta   90.00
_cell.angle_gamma   90.00
#
_symmetry.space_group_name_H-M   'P 1'
#
loop_
_entity.id
_entity.type
_entity.pdbx_description
1 polymer ?
#
loop_
_entity_poly.entity_id
_entity_poly.type
_entity_poly.pdbx_seq_one_letter_code
_entity_poly.pdbx_strand_id
1 'polypeptide(L)'
;MSDMTSLQMFQGIKRDTRDFINIDPLQTGGLLTEAAKEALIEWGDGYSVCDYCGGALDMVKKPPIFEFIHKSLPEFLGTDEARVMNGARESKFAVMHTLASAATEKGEKDNYIVMDAWAHYSSKVAAESAGLDIVFTKKPETEILPEDFAEAIEAGIKERGKKPLLTQITYPDGNYGNLADVKKIVQISHEYEVPVLVNGAYSVGRMPINAKEVGADYIVGSGHKSMSACGPVGVLGVNGEEAAAQLFRKSKYAKIKEVALLGCTSRGAPIMTLMASFPEVVRRTQPDAWEKEVAAAQKFIKRLEDTGKFKLYGQNPHKHDLMFFEAPGFFNISEKTKRGRYFLYDEMKDKKIHGIKPGLTKNFKISTLGLGQDKLNYVAESFEEILKKYDEI
;
A
#
# COMPACT_ATOMS: atom_id res chain seq x y z
N MET A 1 2.15 24.29 -36.62
CA MET A 1 1.85 24.94 -35.36
C MET A 1 0.64 24.25 -34.77
N SER A 2 0.77 23.63 -33.61
CA SER A 2 -0.38 23.04 -32.92
C SER A 2 -1.38 24.16 -32.65
N ASP A 3 -2.64 23.92 -32.95
CA ASP A 3 -3.73 24.88 -32.69
C ASP A 3 -3.71 25.21 -31.18
N MET A 4 -3.35 26.46 -30.87
CA MET A 4 -3.32 26.93 -29.47
C MET A 4 -4.67 26.80 -28.77
N THR A 5 -5.76 26.70 -29.55
CA THR A 5 -7.11 26.44 -29.03
C THR A 5 -7.21 25.08 -28.34
N SER A 6 -6.46 24.07 -28.82
CA SER A 6 -6.44 22.73 -28.22
C SER A 6 -5.79 22.70 -26.82
N LEU A 7 -4.97 23.69 -26.49
CA LEU A 7 -4.29 23.78 -25.18
C LEU A 7 -5.19 24.35 -24.08
N GLN A 8 -6.31 24.98 -24.43
CA GLN A 8 -7.24 25.54 -23.43
C GLN A 8 -7.83 24.45 -22.52
N MET A 9 -7.94 23.20 -23.02
CA MET A 9 -8.42 22.07 -22.22
C MET A 9 -7.54 21.74 -21.00
N PHE A 10 -6.29 22.20 -20.97
CA PHE A 10 -5.36 22.00 -19.85
C PHE A 10 -5.41 23.15 -18.84
N GLN A 11 -6.18 24.20 -19.10
CA GLN A 11 -6.33 25.33 -18.18
C GLN A 11 -7.43 25.05 -17.15
N GLY A 12 -7.24 25.57 -15.94
CA GLY A 12 -8.27 25.51 -14.90
C GLY A 12 -8.62 24.10 -14.39
N ILE A 13 -7.70 23.14 -14.53
CA ILE A 13 -7.89 21.78 -14.03
C ILE A 13 -8.13 21.83 -12.51
N LYS A 14 -9.28 21.35 -12.06
CA LYS A 14 -9.69 21.31 -10.65
C LYS A 14 -10.18 19.91 -10.29
N ARG A 15 -10.05 19.58 -9.01
CA ARG A 15 -10.61 18.35 -8.46
C ARG A 15 -12.04 18.62 -7.95
N ASP A 16 -13.04 18.05 -8.61
CA ASP A 16 -14.46 18.25 -8.29
C ASP A 16 -14.88 17.65 -6.94
N THR A 17 -14.10 16.70 -6.42
CA THR A 17 -14.40 15.97 -5.19
C THR A 17 -13.66 16.49 -3.97
N ARG A 18 -13.15 17.74 -3.98
CA ARG A 18 -12.35 18.29 -2.88
C ARG A 18 -13.08 18.24 -1.53
N ASP A 19 -14.39 18.55 -1.54
CA ASP A 19 -15.23 18.65 -0.36
C ASP A 19 -16.05 17.38 -0.09
N PHE A 20 -15.76 16.30 -0.79
CA PHE A 20 -16.44 15.02 -0.62
C PHE A 20 -15.80 14.22 0.51
N ILE A 21 -16.61 13.45 1.20
CA ILE A 21 -16.11 12.39 2.10
C ILE A 21 -15.48 11.30 1.21
N ASN A 22 -14.23 10.99 1.50
CA ASN A 22 -13.46 10.02 0.71
C ASN A 22 -13.42 8.67 1.44
N ILE A 23 -14.02 7.65 0.85
CA ILE A 23 -13.98 6.25 1.33
C ILE A 23 -13.20 5.33 0.37
N ASP A 24 -12.43 5.91 -0.58
CA ASP A 24 -11.62 5.13 -1.52
C ASP A 24 -10.39 4.53 -0.80
N PRO A 25 -10.25 3.21 -0.76
CA PRO A 25 -9.14 2.54 -0.10
C PRO A 25 -7.75 2.97 -0.58
N LEU A 26 -7.64 3.37 -1.85
CA LEU A 26 -6.37 3.80 -2.43
C LEU A 26 -5.96 5.21 -1.95
N GLN A 27 -6.92 6.05 -1.59
CA GLN A 27 -6.69 7.48 -1.37
C GLN A 27 -6.72 7.88 0.11
N THR A 28 -7.50 7.19 0.95
CA THR A 28 -7.72 7.61 2.34
C THR A 28 -6.42 7.86 3.12
N GLY A 29 -5.48 6.92 3.07
CA GLY A 29 -4.19 7.07 3.75
C GLY A 29 -3.18 7.97 3.03
N GLY A 30 -3.48 8.39 1.80
CA GLY A 30 -2.66 9.29 0.99
C GLY A 30 -3.14 10.75 0.99
N LEU A 31 -4.20 11.07 1.75
CA LEU A 31 -4.62 12.46 1.93
C LEU A 31 -3.51 13.23 2.65
N LEU A 32 -3.05 14.32 2.02
CA LEU A 32 -1.97 15.13 2.57
C LEU A 32 -2.39 15.77 3.89
N THR A 33 -1.51 15.72 4.89
CA THR A 33 -1.61 16.55 6.09
C THR A 33 -1.45 18.03 5.73
N GLU A 34 -1.84 18.96 6.60
CA GLU A 34 -1.61 20.40 6.32
C GLU A 34 -0.13 20.69 6.16
N ALA A 35 0.73 20.14 7.03
CA ALA A 35 2.18 20.27 6.90
C ALA A 35 2.72 19.73 5.56
N ALA A 36 2.16 18.62 5.06
CA ALA A 36 2.55 18.08 3.76
C ALA A 36 2.06 18.95 2.59
N LYS A 37 0.90 19.63 2.72
CA LYS A 37 0.43 20.58 1.72
C LYS A 37 1.32 21.81 1.63
N GLU A 38 1.72 22.36 2.78
CA GLU A 38 2.67 23.47 2.85
C GLU A 38 4.03 23.07 2.24
N ALA A 39 4.56 21.91 2.61
CA ALA A 39 5.79 21.39 2.02
C ALA A 39 5.67 21.15 0.50
N LEU A 40 4.50 20.71 0.02
CA LEU A 40 4.27 20.54 -1.42
C LEU A 40 4.34 21.87 -2.17
N ILE A 41 3.79 22.93 -1.62
CA ILE A 41 3.81 24.27 -2.23
C ILE A 41 5.25 24.80 -2.21
N GLU A 42 5.95 24.71 -1.09
CA GLU A 42 7.31 25.21 -0.91
C GLU A 42 8.33 24.49 -1.82
N TRP A 43 8.18 23.17 -2.02
CA TRP A 43 9.13 22.33 -2.75
C TRP A 43 8.60 21.84 -4.10
N GLY A 44 7.52 22.41 -4.60
CA GLY A 44 6.86 21.99 -5.83
C GLY A 44 7.63 22.27 -7.12
N ASP A 45 8.62 23.15 -7.08
CA ASP A 45 9.35 23.65 -8.26
C ASP A 45 10.40 22.65 -8.82
N GLY A 46 10.31 21.39 -8.45
CA GLY A 46 11.15 20.35 -9.04
C GLY A 46 12.57 20.26 -8.49
N TYR A 47 12.84 20.85 -7.33
CA TYR A 47 14.12 20.72 -6.66
C TYR A 47 14.45 19.25 -6.39
N SER A 48 15.68 18.87 -6.74
CA SER A 48 16.23 17.57 -6.37
C SER A 48 17.03 17.74 -5.06
N VAL A 49 16.52 17.15 -3.99
CA VAL A 49 17.22 17.06 -2.71
C VAL A 49 17.67 15.62 -2.49
N CYS A 50 18.88 15.44 -1.98
CA CYS A 50 19.51 14.13 -1.87
C CYS A 50 20.31 14.02 -0.58
N ASP A 51 20.29 12.85 0.04
CA ASP A 51 21.07 12.54 1.24
C ASP A 51 22.58 12.44 0.99
N TYR A 52 22.99 12.29 -0.29
CA TYR A 52 24.39 12.17 -0.69
C TYR A 52 24.93 13.35 -1.48
N CYS A 53 24.08 14.18 -2.05
CA CYS A 53 24.51 15.29 -2.87
C CYS A 53 24.59 16.56 -1.99
N GLY A 54 25.80 16.91 -1.57
CA GLY A 54 26.12 18.30 -1.29
C GLY A 54 25.99 19.12 -2.57
N GLY A 55 26.07 20.39 -2.58
CA GLY A 55 26.14 21.18 -3.77
C GLY A 55 25.16 22.33 -3.84
N ALA A 56 24.63 22.66 -5.00
CA ALA A 56 23.82 23.87 -5.22
C ALA A 56 22.66 24.09 -4.21
N LEU A 57 22.30 23.06 -3.48
CA LEU A 57 21.31 23.08 -2.41
C LEU A 57 21.82 23.66 -1.08
N ASP A 58 23.10 23.95 -0.95
CA ASP A 58 23.62 24.70 0.20
C ASP A 58 23.02 26.11 0.28
N MET A 59 22.46 26.62 -0.80
CA MET A 59 21.72 27.87 -0.85
C MET A 59 20.31 27.76 -0.29
N VAL A 60 19.79 26.53 -0.15
CA VAL A 60 18.48 26.24 0.43
C VAL A 60 18.71 25.65 1.83
N LYS A 61 17.91 26.08 2.81
CA LYS A 61 17.98 25.53 4.18
C LYS A 61 17.96 24.03 4.12
N LYS A 62 19.04 23.36 4.56
CA LYS A 62 19.21 21.90 4.45
C LYS A 62 18.10 21.17 5.21
N PRO A 63 17.15 20.51 4.53
CA PRO A 63 16.20 19.66 5.21
C PRO A 63 16.92 18.44 5.83
N PRO A 64 16.47 17.88 6.95
CA PRO A 64 17.14 16.77 7.64
C PRO A 64 16.90 15.42 6.94
N ILE A 65 17.20 15.35 5.65
CA ILE A 65 16.91 14.18 4.79
C ILE A 65 17.76 12.98 5.21
N PHE A 66 19.06 13.21 5.50
CA PHE A 66 19.94 12.14 5.96
C PHE A 66 19.44 11.52 7.27
N GLU A 67 19.09 12.35 8.24
CA GLU A 67 18.54 11.92 9.53
C GLU A 67 17.24 11.11 9.33
N PHE A 68 16.37 11.59 8.44
CA PHE A 68 15.12 10.90 8.13
C PHE A 68 15.37 9.53 7.52
N ILE A 69 16.18 9.44 6.45
CA ILE A 69 16.36 8.19 5.69
C ILE A 69 17.18 7.17 6.49
N HIS A 70 18.23 7.61 7.21
CA HIS A 70 19.19 6.71 7.83
C HIS A 70 18.98 6.45 9.32
N LYS A 71 18.01 7.15 9.96
CA LYS A 71 17.68 6.92 11.38
C LYS A 71 16.18 6.78 11.60
N SER A 72 15.40 7.83 11.34
CA SER A 72 13.97 7.84 11.69
C SER A 72 13.16 6.82 10.89
N LEU A 73 13.46 6.65 9.61
CA LEU A 73 12.73 5.71 8.76
C LEU A 73 13.06 4.24 9.08
N PRO A 74 14.33 3.82 9.24
CA PRO A 74 14.66 2.47 9.72
C PRO A 74 14.02 2.16 11.08
N GLU A 75 14.09 3.07 12.04
CA GLU A 75 13.47 2.92 13.35
C GLU A 75 11.95 2.70 13.24
N PHE A 76 11.27 3.52 12.42
CA PHE A 76 9.82 3.40 12.18
C PHE A 76 9.43 2.08 11.51
N LEU A 77 10.24 1.57 10.58
CA LEU A 77 9.99 0.31 9.89
C LEU A 77 10.41 -0.92 10.71
N GLY A 78 11.22 -0.74 11.76
CA GLY A 78 11.89 -1.83 12.47
C GLY A 78 12.90 -2.54 11.58
N THR A 79 13.78 -1.78 10.91
CA THR A 79 14.79 -2.31 9.99
C THR A 79 16.18 -1.79 10.32
N ASP A 80 17.22 -2.44 9.79
CA ASP A 80 18.60 -1.98 9.98
C ASP A 80 18.92 -0.82 9.04
N GLU A 81 18.46 -0.91 7.80
CA GLU A 81 18.56 0.17 6.82
C GLU A 81 17.24 0.41 6.08
N ALA A 82 17.05 1.63 5.57
CA ALA A 82 15.92 1.98 4.73
C ALA A 82 16.28 2.96 3.62
N ARG A 83 15.44 3.01 2.58
CA ARG A 83 15.51 3.99 1.48
C ARG A 83 14.14 4.49 1.10
N VAL A 84 14.11 5.70 0.57
CA VAL A 84 12.92 6.26 -0.10
C VAL A 84 12.98 5.90 -1.59
N MET A 85 11.85 5.42 -2.11
CA MET A 85 11.69 4.86 -3.45
C MET A 85 10.57 5.58 -4.21
N ASN A 86 10.40 5.28 -5.51
CA ASN A 86 9.27 5.80 -6.30
C ASN A 86 7.97 5.00 -6.12
N GLY A 87 7.75 4.47 -4.93
CA GLY A 87 6.60 3.67 -4.58
C GLY A 87 6.93 2.20 -4.33
N ALA A 88 6.00 1.50 -3.69
CA ALA A 88 6.16 0.10 -3.31
C ALA A 88 6.43 -0.85 -4.50
N ARG A 89 6.09 -0.47 -5.74
CA ARG A 89 6.39 -1.28 -6.93
C ARG A 89 7.88 -1.29 -7.24
N GLU A 90 8.52 -0.12 -7.25
CA GLU A 90 9.98 -0.01 -7.43
C GLU A 90 10.72 -0.68 -6.27
N SER A 91 10.24 -0.49 -5.03
CA SER A 91 10.82 -1.14 -3.85
C SER A 91 10.86 -2.67 -3.98
N LYS A 92 9.75 -3.28 -4.41
CA LYS A 92 9.69 -4.72 -4.65
C LYS A 92 10.59 -5.16 -5.79
N PHE A 93 10.59 -4.41 -6.90
CA PHE A 93 11.49 -4.67 -8.02
C PHE A 93 12.95 -4.64 -7.57
N ALA A 94 13.37 -3.66 -6.77
CA ALA A 94 14.74 -3.56 -6.28
C ALA A 94 15.17 -4.82 -5.50
N VAL A 95 14.33 -5.32 -4.61
CA VAL A 95 14.59 -6.57 -3.87
C VAL A 95 14.67 -7.77 -4.82
N MET A 96 13.64 -7.97 -5.63
CA MET A 96 13.55 -9.13 -6.53
C MET A 96 14.68 -9.14 -7.57
N HIS A 97 14.97 -7.99 -8.17
CA HIS A 97 16.06 -7.84 -9.14
C HIS A 97 17.43 -8.09 -8.50
N THR A 98 17.66 -7.61 -7.30
CA THR A 98 18.92 -7.84 -6.57
C THR A 98 19.14 -9.32 -6.32
N LEU A 99 18.13 -10.03 -5.82
CA LEU A 99 18.21 -11.48 -5.57
C LEU A 99 18.38 -12.28 -6.87
N ALA A 100 17.62 -11.94 -7.91
CA ALA A 100 17.73 -12.57 -9.22
C ALA A 100 19.12 -12.37 -9.85
N SER A 101 19.67 -11.16 -9.77
CA SER A 101 21.01 -10.82 -10.28
C SER A 101 22.09 -11.61 -9.55
N ALA A 102 22.00 -11.70 -8.22
CA ALA A 102 22.98 -12.47 -7.44
C ALA A 102 22.92 -13.97 -7.73
N ALA A 103 21.74 -14.53 -7.91
CA ALA A 103 21.56 -15.92 -8.31
C ALA A 103 22.14 -16.16 -9.72
N THR A 104 21.89 -15.25 -10.65
CA THR A 104 22.44 -15.32 -12.01
C THR A 104 23.97 -15.21 -12.02
N GLU A 105 24.56 -14.35 -11.21
CA GLU A 105 26.03 -14.22 -11.03
C GLU A 105 26.65 -15.55 -10.53
N LYS A 106 25.90 -16.35 -9.78
CA LYS A 106 26.26 -17.71 -9.34
C LYS A 106 26.00 -18.80 -10.38
N GLY A 107 25.47 -18.44 -11.55
CA GLY A 107 25.14 -19.38 -12.64
C GLY A 107 23.77 -20.05 -12.51
N GLU A 108 22.95 -19.62 -11.56
CA GLU A 108 21.59 -20.16 -11.38
C GLU A 108 20.66 -19.65 -12.47
N LYS A 109 19.80 -20.54 -12.98
CA LYS A 109 18.79 -20.23 -14.03
C LYS A 109 17.41 -20.60 -13.50
N ASP A 110 16.36 -20.14 -14.21
CA ASP A 110 14.96 -20.47 -13.91
C ASP A 110 14.61 -20.18 -12.44
N ASN A 111 15.02 -18.99 -11.99
CA ASN A 111 14.80 -18.54 -10.62
C ASN A 111 13.35 -18.13 -10.40
N TYR A 112 12.84 -18.39 -9.21
CA TYR A 112 11.46 -18.14 -8.87
C TYR A 112 11.30 -17.63 -7.42
N ILE A 113 10.10 -17.13 -7.15
CA ILE A 113 9.66 -16.71 -5.82
C ILE A 113 8.32 -17.36 -5.48
N VAL A 114 8.02 -17.46 -4.18
CA VAL A 114 6.68 -17.80 -3.70
C VAL A 114 5.93 -16.53 -3.33
N MET A 115 4.67 -16.45 -3.72
CA MET A 115 3.85 -15.25 -3.53
C MET A 115 2.42 -15.64 -3.11
N ASP A 116 1.80 -14.82 -2.24
CA ASP A 116 0.41 -15.02 -1.90
C ASP A 116 -0.51 -14.94 -3.13
N ALA A 117 -1.56 -15.76 -3.15
CA ALA A 117 -2.48 -15.87 -4.30
C ALA A 117 -3.22 -14.56 -4.62
N TRP A 118 -3.35 -13.66 -3.63
CA TRP A 118 -3.98 -12.35 -3.78
C TRP A 118 -3.00 -11.21 -3.93
N ALA A 119 -1.73 -11.52 -4.18
CA ALA A 119 -0.71 -10.52 -4.39
C ALA A 119 -1.14 -9.49 -5.44
N HIS A 120 -0.95 -8.24 -5.09
CA HIS A 120 -1.29 -7.13 -5.96
C HIS A 120 -0.52 -7.22 -7.29
N TYR A 121 -1.15 -6.84 -8.41
CA TYR A 121 -0.54 -6.92 -9.76
C TYR A 121 0.87 -6.31 -9.83
N SER A 122 1.15 -5.27 -9.04
CA SER A 122 2.48 -4.63 -9.04
C SER A 122 3.60 -5.53 -8.49
N SER A 123 3.26 -6.56 -7.69
CA SER A 123 4.23 -7.57 -7.27
C SER A 123 4.54 -8.55 -8.41
N LYS A 124 3.49 -8.98 -9.11
CA LYS A 124 3.62 -9.86 -10.29
C LYS A 124 4.48 -9.22 -11.38
N VAL A 125 4.18 -7.94 -11.69
CA VAL A 125 4.98 -7.18 -12.67
C VAL A 125 6.41 -6.93 -12.19
N ALA A 126 6.65 -6.75 -10.89
CA ALA A 126 8.01 -6.61 -10.36
C ALA A 126 8.81 -7.90 -10.52
N ALA A 127 8.20 -9.06 -10.23
CA ALA A 127 8.83 -10.37 -10.44
C ALA A 127 9.13 -10.63 -11.92
N GLU A 128 8.15 -10.42 -12.81
CA GLU A 128 8.32 -10.53 -14.26
C GLU A 128 9.44 -9.63 -14.79
N SER A 129 9.49 -8.37 -14.34
CA SER A 129 10.54 -7.42 -14.72
C SER A 129 11.93 -7.80 -14.19
N ALA A 130 11.99 -8.55 -13.09
CA ALA A 130 13.22 -9.11 -12.54
C ALA A 130 13.62 -10.46 -13.16
N GLY A 131 12.85 -10.99 -14.11
CA GLY A 131 13.09 -12.27 -14.74
C GLY A 131 12.84 -13.47 -13.83
N LEU A 132 11.89 -13.33 -12.89
CA LEU A 132 11.53 -14.36 -11.92
C LEU A 132 10.17 -14.98 -12.26
N ASP A 133 10.10 -16.30 -12.18
CA ASP A 133 8.85 -17.03 -12.16
C ASP A 133 8.16 -16.90 -10.80
N ILE A 134 6.87 -17.19 -10.76
CA ILE A 134 6.06 -17.11 -9.53
C ILE A 134 5.35 -18.43 -9.28
N VAL A 135 5.55 -18.98 -8.09
CA VAL A 135 4.71 -20.04 -7.52
C VAL A 135 3.74 -19.35 -6.55
N PHE A 136 2.45 -19.47 -6.79
CA PHE A 136 1.43 -18.90 -5.93
C PHE A 136 1.05 -19.90 -4.82
N THR A 137 0.72 -19.34 -3.65
CA THR A 137 0.00 -20.13 -2.64
C THR A 137 -1.36 -20.54 -3.17
N LYS A 138 -1.97 -21.55 -2.55
CA LYS A 138 -3.35 -21.92 -2.82
C LYS A 138 -4.26 -20.68 -2.70
N LYS A 139 -5.20 -20.54 -3.62
CA LYS A 139 -6.19 -19.46 -3.55
C LYS A 139 -7.24 -19.79 -2.50
N PRO A 140 -7.27 -19.08 -1.38
CA PRO A 140 -8.23 -19.33 -0.31
C PRO A 140 -9.60 -18.72 -0.66
N GLU A 141 -10.64 -19.08 0.08
CA GLU A 141 -11.94 -18.43 -0.03
C GLU A 141 -11.89 -16.99 0.53
N THR A 142 -11.38 -16.84 1.75
CA THR A 142 -11.36 -15.54 2.44
C THR A 142 -10.04 -15.20 3.12
N GLU A 143 -9.23 -16.17 3.55
CA GLU A 143 -8.02 -15.89 4.33
C GLU A 143 -6.82 -16.69 3.80
N ILE A 144 -5.65 -16.04 3.77
CA ILE A 144 -4.38 -16.68 3.46
C ILE A 144 -3.84 -17.33 4.74
N LEU A 145 -3.59 -18.61 4.70
CA LEU A 145 -3.07 -19.37 5.83
C LEU A 145 -1.54 -19.51 5.73
N PRO A 146 -0.83 -19.54 6.87
CA PRO A 146 0.62 -19.77 6.88
C PRO A 146 1.03 -21.09 6.21
N GLU A 147 0.23 -22.14 6.37
CA GLU A 147 0.47 -23.47 5.82
C GLU A 147 0.45 -23.46 4.28
N ASP A 148 -0.33 -22.58 3.65
CA ASP A 148 -0.35 -22.43 2.19
C ASP A 148 1.03 -22.03 1.63
N PHE A 149 1.84 -21.33 2.43
CA PHE A 149 3.22 -20.98 2.05
C PHE A 149 4.16 -22.18 2.13
N ALA A 150 4.04 -23.02 3.16
CA ALA A 150 4.81 -24.27 3.23
C ALA A 150 4.53 -25.16 2.01
N GLU A 151 3.24 -25.39 1.71
CA GLU A 151 2.82 -26.17 0.55
C GLU A 151 3.36 -25.59 -0.78
N ALA A 152 3.33 -24.28 -0.94
CA ALA A 152 3.82 -23.63 -2.15
C ALA A 152 5.36 -23.70 -2.29
N ILE A 153 6.10 -23.57 -1.18
CA ILE A 153 7.56 -23.72 -1.17
C ILE A 153 7.94 -25.16 -1.52
N GLU A 154 7.31 -26.15 -0.88
CA GLU A 154 7.56 -27.58 -1.13
C GLU A 154 7.22 -27.97 -2.57
N ALA A 155 6.08 -27.52 -3.09
CA ALA A 155 5.68 -27.76 -4.47
C ALA A 155 6.70 -27.17 -5.45
N GLY A 156 7.15 -25.93 -5.20
CA GLY A 156 8.17 -25.28 -6.01
C GLY A 156 9.52 -26.01 -5.97
N ILE A 157 9.96 -26.46 -4.81
CA ILE A 157 11.20 -27.24 -4.65
C ILE A 157 11.08 -28.56 -5.40
N LYS A 158 9.97 -29.27 -5.26
CA LYS A 158 9.72 -30.55 -5.94
C LYS A 158 9.73 -30.40 -7.47
N GLU A 159 9.10 -29.34 -7.98
CA GLU A 159 9.00 -29.09 -9.43
C GLU A 159 10.34 -28.65 -10.03
N ARG A 160 11.08 -27.79 -9.33
CA ARG A 160 12.24 -27.06 -9.89
C ARG A 160 13.60 -27.54 -9.37
N GLY A 161 13.62 -28.43 -8.37
CA GLY A 161 14.84 -28.97 -7.78
C GLY A 161 15.68 -27.97 -6.98
N LYS A 162 15.12 -26.81 -6.63
CA LYS A 162 15.78 -25.75 -5.84
C LYS A 162 14.76 -24.94 -5.05
N LYS A 163 15.22 -24.24 -4.00
CA LYS A 163 14.38 -23.36 -3.20
C LYS A 163 14.09 -22.02 -3.90
N PRO A 164 12.97 -21.37 -3.58
CA PRO A 164 12.67 -20.01 -4.09
C PRO A 164 13.68 -19.01 -3.55
N LEU A 165 13.90 -17.93 -4.30
CA LEU A 165 14.76 -16.82 -3.88
C LEU A 165 14.12 -15.93 -2.81
N LEU A 166 12.79 -15.95 -2.73
CA LEU A 166 12.01 -15.03 -1.88
C LEU A 166 10.61 -15.58 -1.65
N THR A 167 10.10 -15.39 -0.46
CA THR A 167 8.67 -15.45 -0.17
C THR A 167 8.13 -14.03 -0.07
N GLN A 168 6.98 -13.72 -0.70
CA GLN A 168 6.31 -12.44 -0.53
C GLN A 168 4.91 -12.60 0.00
N ILE A 169 4.56 -11.83 1.04
CA ILE A 169 3.21 -11.70 1.60
C ILE A 169 2.69 -10.27 1.45
N THR A 170 1.43 -10.12 1.02
CA THR A 170 0.72 -8.83 1.00
C THR A 170 -0.01 -8.66 2.32
N TYR A 171 0.30 -7.59 3.06
CA TYR A 171 -0.21 -7.35 4.41
C TYR A 171 -0.66 -5.91 4.63
N PRO A 172 -1.95 -5.70 4.99
CA PRO A 172 -3.06 -6.66 4.86
C PRO A 172 -3.30 -7.07 3.41
N ASP A 173 -4.10 -8.13 3.18
CA ASP A 173 -4.51 -8.46 1.83
C ASP A 173 -5.33 -7.33 1.20
N GLY A 174 -5.10 -7.11 -0.09
CA GLY A 174 -5.75 -6.00 -0.81
C GLY A 174 -7.19 -6.28 -1.24
N ASN A 175 -7.75 -7.46 -0.95
CA ASN A 175 -9.11 -7.82 -1.32
C ASN A 175 -10.10 -7.54 -0.19
N TYR A 176 -9.84 -8.09 0.99
CA TYR A 176 -10.77 -8.08 2.11
C TYR A 176 -10.25 -7.29 3.32
N GLY A 177 -8.95 -6.93 3.34
CA GLY A 177 -8.32 -6.26 4.46
C GLY A 177 -8.00 -7.19 5.63
N ASN A 178 -7.87 -8.51 5.37
CA ASN A 178 -7.51 -9.47 6.41
C ASN A 178 -6.03 -9.34 6.79
N LEU A 179 -5.76 -9.62 8.04
CA LEU A 179 -4.41 -9.66 8.60
C LEU A 179 -3.95 -11.12 8.71
N ALA A 180 -3.11 -11.56 7.77
CA ALA A 180 -2.47 -12.87 7.85
C ALA A 180 -1.48 -12.93 9.04
N ASP A 181 -1.21 -14.12 9.56
CA ASP A 181 -0.15 -14.33 10.55
C ASP A 181 1.24 -14.24 9.89
N VAL A 182 1.69 -13.00 9.66
CA VAL A 182 2.98 -12.72 9.00
C VAL A 182 4.13 -13.35 9.75
N LYS A 183 4.12 -13.33 11.09
CA LYS A 183 5.18 -13.91 11.91
C LYS A 183 5.32 -15.41 11.68
N LYS A 184 4.20 -16.12 11.60
CA LYS A 184 4.20 -17.57 11.31
C LYS A 184 4.65 -17.86 9.88
N ILE A 185 4.22 -17.04 8.90
CA ILE A 185 4.67 -17.16 7.50
C ILE A 185 6.17 -16.97 7.39
N VAL A 186 6.73 -15.97 8.10
CA VAL A 186 8.18 -15.74 8.16
C VAL A 186 8.89 -16.94 8.76
N GLN A 187 8.42 -17.46 9.89
CA GLN A 187 9.01 -18.66 10.52
C GLN A 187 9.06 -19.85 9.56
N ILE A 188 7.93 -20.14 8.90
CA ILE A 188 7.84 -21.21 7.90
C ILE A 188 8.86 -20.99 6.77
N SER A 189 8.90 -19.81 6.20
CA SER A 189 9.83 -19.51 5.09
C SER A 189 11.30 -19.66 5.51
N HIS A 190 11.64 -19.22 6.73
CA HIS A 190 12.99 -19.35 7.28
C HIS A 190 13.38 -20.79 7.58
N GLU A 191 12.44 -21.70 7.89
CA GLU A 191 12.72 -23.15 8.01
C GLU A 191 13.27 -23.74 6.70
N TYR A 192 12.89 -23.14 5.55
CA TYR A 192 13.45 -23.47 4.24
C TYR A 192 14.63 -22.56 3.83
N GLU A 193 15.11 -21.71 4.73
CA GLU A 193 16.15 -20.69 4.48
C GLU A 193 15.78 -19.74 3.31
N VAL A 194 14.51 -19.37 3.22
CA VAL A 194 13.98 -18.46 2.20
C VAL A 194 13.66 -17.12 2.86
N PRO A 195 14.24 -16.00 2.41
CA PRO A 195 13.94 -14.67 2.96
C PRO A 195 12.53 -14.22 2.62
N VAL A 196 11.98 -13.32 3.45
CA VAL A 196 10.59 -12.84 3.33
C VAL A 196 10.52 -11.35 3.08
N LEU A 197 9.73 -10.97 2.06
CA LEU A 197 9.34 -9.61 1.77
C LEU A 197 7.88 -9.37 2.19
N VAL A 198 7.67 -8.46 3.12
CA VAL A 198 6.34 -7.96 3.48
C VAL A 198 5.96 -6.78 2.58
N ASN A 199 4.95 -6.98 1.74
CA ASN A 199 4.33 -5.90 0.99
C ASN A 199 3.34 -5.15 1.88
N GLY A 200 3.84 -4.16 2.61
CA GLY A 200 3.10 -3.32 3.54
C GLY A 200 2.47 -2.07 2.92
N ALA A 201 2.06 -2.10 1.65
CA ALA A 201 1.49 -0.93 0.99
C ALA A 201 0.21 -0.39 1.67
N TYR A 202 -0.48 -1.22 2.44
CA TYR A 202 -1.65 -0.88 3.25
C TYR A 202 -1.43 -1.02 4.77
N SER A 203 -0.24 -1.40 5.24
CA SER A 203 0.09 -1.41 6.66
C SER A 203 1.06 -0.29 7.03
N VAL A 204 2.17 -0.15 6.31
CA VAL A 204 3.19 0.87 6.60
C VAL A 204 2.59 2.27 6.52
N GLY A 205 2.50 2.94 7.65
CA GLY A 205 1.90 4.26 7.80
C GLY A 205 0.40 4.28 8.05
N ARG A 206 -0.26 3.12 8.14
CA ARG A 206 -1.69 3.00 8.55
C ARG A 206 -1.85 2.38 9.91
N MET A 207 -1.15 1.27 10.15
CA MET A 207 -1.25 0.47 11.36
C MET A 207 0.13 0.20 11.95
N PRO A 208 0.22 -0.25 13.20
CA PRO A 208 1.47 -0.71 13.77
C PRO A 208 2.02 -1.89 12.97
N ILE A 209 3.27 -1.76 12.52
CA ILE A 209 4.04 -2.86 11.94
C ILE A 209 5.51 -2.61 12.17
N ASN A 210 6.24 -3.65 12.59
CA ASN A 210 7.67 -3.63 12.82
C ASN A 210 8.29 -4.87 12.17
N ALA A 211 9.18 -4.68 11.20
CA ALA A 211 9.75 -5.78 10.44
C ALA A 211 10.58 -6.73 11.31
N LYS A 212 11.33 -6.21 12.31
CA LYS A 212 12.09 -7.06 13.25
C LYS A 212 11.19 -7.90 14.14
N GLU A 213 10.08 -7.35 14.62
CA GLU A 213 9.14 -8.07 15.49
C GLU A 213 8.46 -9.24 14.77
N VAL A 214 8.18 -9.08 13.48
CA VAL A 214 7.63 -10.17 12.66
C VAL A 214 8.70 -11.04 12.01
N GLY A 215 9.99 -10.65 12.11
CA GLY A 215 11.13 -11.38 11.56
C GLY A 215 11.34 -11.21 10.05
N ALA A 216 10.70 -10.23 9.41
CA ALA A 216 10.80 -10.02 7.98
C ALA A 216 12.18 -9.50 7.56
N ASP A 217 12.71 -10.03 6.45
CA ASP A 217 13.98 -9.58 5.88
C ASP A 217 13.84 -8.26 5.12
N TYR A 218 12.71 -8.10 4.43
CA TYR A 218 12.40 -6.89 3.68
C TYR A 218 10.97 -6.42 3.98
N ILE A 219 10.80 -5.10 4.03
CA ILE A 219 9.47 -4.48 4.11
C ILE A 219 9.36 -3.32 3.12
N VAL A 220 8.23 -3.23 2.43
CA VAL A 220 7.96 -2.10 1.54
C VAL A 220 6.67 -1.39 1.90
N GLY A 221 6.68 -0.07 1.81
CA GLY A 221 5.51 0.78 2.04
C GLY A 221 5.21 1.70 0.86
N SER A 222 3.98 2.21 0.80
CA SER A 222 3.54 3.17 -0.20
C SER A 222 3.28 4.52 0.45
N GLY A 223 4.19 5.48 0.26
CA GLY A 223 4.08 6.80 0.88
C GLY A 223 2.84 7.58 0.41
N HIS A 224 2.52 7.50 -0.87
CA HIS A 224 1.34 8.17 -1.44
C HIS A 224 0.00 7.44 -1.22
N LYS A 225 0.00 6.24 -0.61
CA LYS A 225 -1.21 5.53 -0.20
C LYS A 225 -1.44 5.58 1.31
N SER A 226 -0.36 5.40 2.08
CA SER A 226 -0.49 5.12 3.51
C SER A 226 0.33 6.06 4.40
N MET A 227 1.16 6.95 3.83
CA MET A 227 1.99 7.87 4.62
C MET A 227 1.70 9.35 4.31
N SER A 228 0.54 9.66 3.76
CA SER A 228 0.07 11.04 3.51
C SER A 228 1.07 11.91 2.74
N ALA A 229 1.78 11.33 1.77
CA ALA A 229 2.76 12.03 0.95
C ALA A 229 2.29 12.18 -0.51
N CYS A 230 2.77 13.18 -1.22
CA CYS A 230 2.54 13.26 -2.65
C CYS A 230 3.34 12.16 -3.38
N GLY A 231 2.81 11.67 -4.48
CA GLY A 231 3.42 10.54 -5.18
C GLY A 231 3.97 10.86 -6.56
N PRO A 232 4.71 9.91 -7.14
CA PRO A 232 5.02 8.58 -6.60
C PRO A 232 6.10 8.61 -5.53
N VAL A 233 5.85 7.99 -4.39
CA VAL A 233 6.81 7.80 -3.31
C VAL A 233 6.49 6.53 -2.54
N GLY A 234 7.52 5.84 -2.07
CA GLY A 234 7.46 4.64 -1.25
C GLY A 234 8.69 4.49 -0.38
N VAL A 235 8.68 3.49 0.46
CA VAL A 235 9.79 3.16 1.35
C VAL A 235 10.15 1.68 1.21
N LEU A 236 11.43 1.41 1.42
CA LEU A 236 12.01 0.07 1.43
C LEU A 236 12.90 -0.06 2.66
N GLY A 237 12.64 -1.05 3.49
CA GLY A 237 13.48 -1.41 4.62
C GLY A 237 14.05 -2.80 4.46
N VAL A 238 15.22 -3.03 5.04
CA VAL A 238 15.94 -4.32 5.01
C VAL A 238 16.56 -4.62 6.36
N ASN A 239 16.52 -5.89 6.76
CA ASN A 239 17.20 -6.44 7.92
C ASN A 239 18.34 -7.37 7.49
N GLY A 240 19.42 -7.35 8.28
CA GLY A 240 20.64 -8.12 8.03
C GLY A 240 21.69 -7.35 7.22
N GLU A 241 22.90 -7.35 7.73
CA GLU A 241 24.05 -6.61 7.14
C GLU A 241 24.36 -7.08 5.72
N GLU A 242 24.36 -8.40 5.48
CA GLU A 242 24.64 -8.98 4.16
C GLU A 242 23.55 -8.61 3.15
N ALA A 243 22.27 -8.73 3.53
CA ALA A 243 21.14 -8.36 2.69
C ALA A 243 21.14 -6.87 2.35
N ALA A 244 21.46 -5.99 3.33
CA ALA A 244 21.59 -4.56 3.13
C ALA A 244 22.75 -4.21 2.19
N ALA A 245 23.93 -4.81 2.41
CA ALA A 245 25.10 -4.61 1.56
C ALA A 245 24.86 -5.03 0.10
N GLN A 246 24.11 -6.12 -0.09
CA GLN A 246 23.73 -6.61 -1.41
C GLN A 246 22.72 -5.67 -2.08
N LEU A 247 21.64 -5.31 -1.37
CA LEU A 247 20.54 -4.48 -1.89
C LEU A 247 21.00 -3.06 -2.20
N PHE A 248 21.81 -2.46 -1.34
CA PHE A 248 22.32 -1.09 -1.48
C PHE A 248 23.76 -1.03 -2.01
N ARG A 249 24.15 -2.04 -2.80
CA ARG A 249 25.45 -2.11 -3.46
C ARG A 249 25.72 -0.87 -4.28
N LYS A 250 26.86 -0.25 -4.06
CA LYS A 250 27.28 0.94 -4.80
C LYS A 250 27.64 0.62 -6.25
N SER A 251 27.35 1.57 -7.13
CA SER A 251 27.74 1.49 -8.53
C SER A 251 29.26 1.56 -8.69
N LYS A 252 29.82 0.69 -9.54
CA LYS A 252 31.23 0.76 -9.93
C LYS A 252 31.57 2.02 -10.73
N TYR A 253 30.61 2.61 -11.41
CA TYR A 253 30.78 3.79 -12.25
C TYR A 253 30.42 5.10 -11.53
N ALA A 254 29.47 5.06 -10.59
CA ALA A 254 29.02 6.22 -9.84
C ALA A 254 29.02 5.88 -8.32
N LYS A 255 30.20 5.99 -7.71
CA LYS A 255 30.52 5.47 -6.37
C LYS A 255 29.57 5.88 -5.24
N ILE A 256 28.84 6.99 -5.39
CA ILE A 256 27.87 7.49 -4.41
C ILE A 256 26.43 7.00 -4.69
N LYS A 257 26.21 6.25 -5.78
CA LYS A 257 24.87 5.79 -6.19
C LYS A 257 24.72 4.30 -5.98
N GLU A 258 23.52 3.88 -5.61
CA GLU A 258 23.15 2.49 -5.40
C GLU A 258 22.53 1.89 -6.66
N VAL A 259 22.99 0.70 -7.07
CA VAL A 259 22.65 0.10 -8.38
C VAL A 259 21.17 -0.27 -8.49
N ALA A 260 20.59 -0.81 -7.40
CA ALA A 260 19.22 -1.27 -7.39
C ALA A 260 18.18 -0.13 -7.38
N LEU A 261 18.61 1.09 -7.06
CA LEU A 261 17.72 2.25 -7.02
C LEU A 261 17.67 2.91 -8.40
N LEU A 262 16.50 2.92 -9.04
CA LEU A 262 16.29 3.45 -10.38
C LEU A 262 16.32 4.99 -10.47
N GLY A 263 16.57 5.66 -9.37
CA GLY A 263 16.69 7.11 -9.32
C GLY A 263 17.42 7.59 -8.08
N CYS A 264 17.48 8.91 -7.90
CA CYS A 264 17.96 9.47 -6.64
C CYS A 264 17.01 9.07 -5.51
N THR A 265 17.58 8.81 -4.32
CA THR A 265 16.84 8.39 -3.13
C THR A 265 15.88 9.46 -2.61
N SER A 266 16.07 10.71 -3.05
CA SER A 266 15.23 11.84 -2.65
C SER A 266 14.89 12.72 -3.86
N ARG A 267 13.66 13.20 -3.88
CA ARG A 267 13.07 13.95 -4.99
C ARG A 267 12.18 15.04 -4.46
N GLY A 268 12.65 16.26 -4.38
CA GLY A 268 11.86 17.45 -4.11
C GLY A 268 10.57 17.23 -3.30
N ALA A 269 9.45 17.58 -3.89
CA ALA A 269 8.15 17.50 -3.25
C ALA A 269 7.78 16.11 -2.68
N PRO A 270 8.04 14.95 -3.33
CA PRO A 270 7.72 13.66 -2.74
C PRO A 270 8.41 13.38 -1.40
N ILE A 271 9.71 13.61 -1.29
CA ILE A 271 10.44 13.36 -0.04
C ILE A 271 10.06 14.41 1.03
N MET A 272 9.90 15.67 0.63
CA MET A 272 9.58 16.74 1.56
C MET A 272 8.17 16.57 2.16
N THR A 273 7.20 16.16 1.35
CA THR A 273 5.85 15.85 1.84
C THR A 273 5.83 14.60 2.72
N LEU A 274 6.66 13.59 2.41
CA LEU A 274 6.80 12.40 3.24
C LEU A 274 7.37 12.74 4.63
N MET A 275 8.41 13.57 4.67
CA MET A 275 8.98 14.04 5.93
C MET A 275 8.02 14.91 6.73
N ALA A 276 7.33 15.84 6.06
CA ALA A 276 6.36 16.73 6.71
C ALA A 276 5.16 15.99 7.28
N SER A 277 4.71 14.92 6.64
CA SER A 277 3.61 14.07 7.15
C SER A 277 4.06 13.09 8.25
N PHE A 278 5.34 12.79 8.35
CA PHE A 278 5.87 11.71 9.17
C PHE A 278 5.48 11.77 10.66
N PRO A 279 5.52 12.93 11.34
CA PRO A 279 5.06 13.00 12.73
C PRO A 279 3.61 12.55 12.93
N GLU A 280 2.72 12.92 12.02
CA GLU A 280 1.32 12.50 12.04
C GLU A 280 1.18 10.99 11.74
N VAL A 281 1.97 10.49 10.78
CA VAL A 281 2.03 9.06 10.45
C VAL A 281 2.48 8.23 11.65
N VAL A 282 3.55 8.65 12.34
CA VAL A 282 4.03 7.97 13.55
C VAL A 282 2.95 7.97 14.64
N ARG A 283 2.29 9.11 14.85
CA ARG A 283 1.23 9.24 15.85
C ARG A 283 0.05 8.30 15.59
N ARG A 284 -0.45 8.25 14.36
CA ARG A 284 -1.62 7.43 14.00
C ARG A 284 -1.34 5.92 13.95
N THR A 285 -0.07 5.53 13.81
CA THR A 285 0.33 4.12 13.82
C THR A 285 0.68 3.61 15.22
N GLN A 286 0.52 4.42 16.28
CA GLN A 286 0.63 3.91 17.65
C GLN A 286 -0.50 2.93 17.95
N PRO A 287 -0.25 1.89 18.77
CA PRO A 287 -1.23 0.84 19.06
C PRO A 287 -2.59 1.38 19.53
N ASP A 288 -2.59 2.34 20.45
CA ASP A 288 -3.81 2.94 21.00
C ASP A 288 -4.61 3.76 19.97
N ALA A 289 -3.92 4.41 19.03
CA ALA A 289 -4.56 5.13 17.93
C ALA A 289 -5.17 4.15 16.92
N TRP A 290 -4.44 3.07 16.61
CA TRP A 290 -4.93 2.05 15.72
C TRP A 290 -6.11 1.26 16.29
N GLU A 291 -6.09 0.92 17.57
CA GLU A 291 -7.23 0.27 18.24
C GLU A 291 -8.53 1.09 18.11
N LYS A 292 -8.43 2.42 18.19
CA LYS A 292 -9.58 3.31 17.98
C LYS A 292 -10.09 3.26 16.53
N GLU A 293 -9.19 3.23 15.54
CA GLU A 293 -9.56 3.08 14.13
C GLU A 293 -10.26 1.74 13.87
N VAL A 294 -9.73 0.65 14.43
CA VAL A 294 -10.33 -0.69 14.31
C VAL A 294 -11.70 -0.72 15.00
N ALA A 295 -11.84 -0.16 16.19
CA ALA A 295 -13.11 -0.10 16.88
C ALA A 295 -14.16 0.72 16.11
N ALA A 296 -13.76 1.82 15.50
CA ALA A 296 -14.63 2.61 14.63
C ALA A 296 -15.06 1.83 13.37
N ALA A 297 -14.13 1.10 12.76
CA ALA A 297 -14.40 0.21 11.63
C ALA A 297 -15.41 -0.89 12.00
N GLN A 298 -15.20 -1.57 13.11
CA GLN A 298 -16.10 -2.62 13.61
C GLN A 298 -17.52 -2.10 13.91
N LYS A 299 -17.62 -0.91 14.50
CA LYS A 299 -18.90 -0.25 14.73
C LYS A 299 -19.63 0.05 13.41
N PHE A 300 -18.90 0.55 12.42
CA PHE A 300 -19.45 0.84 11.11
C PHE A 300 -19.92 -0.44 10.41
N ILE A 301 -19.11 -1.51 10.43
CA ILE A 301 -19.48 -2.83 9.89
C ILE A 301 -20.76 -3.32 10.53
N LYS A 302 -20.80 -3.37 11.87
CA LYS A 302 -21.98 -3.84 12.60
C LYS A 302 -23.25 -3.07 12.21
N ARG A 303 -23.17 -1.73 12.15
CA ARG A 303 -24.31 -0.89 11.77
C ARG A 303 -24.85 -1.25 10.38
N LEU A 304 -23.96 -1.49 9.41
CA LEU A 304 -24.39 -1.88 8.07
C LEU A 304 -25.00 -3.30 8.05
N GLU A 305 -24.37 -4.25 8.73
CA GLU A 305 -24.87 -5.63 8.81
C GLU A 305 -26.21 -5.74 9.53
N ASP A 306 -26.44 -4.90 10.57
CA ASP A 306 -27.72 -4.84 11.31
C ASP A 306 -28.92 -4.46 10.40
N THR A 307 -28.68 -3.87 9.23
CA THR A 307 -29.73 -3.66 8.21
C THR A 307 -30.18 -4.94 7.51
N GLY A 308 -29.41 -6.03 7.61
CA GLY A 308 -29.61 -7.27 6.86
C GLY A 308 -29.36 -7.17 5.35
N LYS A 309 -28.83 -6.04 4.88
CA LYS A 309 -28.58 -5.75 3.45
C LYS A 309 -27.09 -5.65 3.08
N PHE A 310 -26.21 -5.84 4.05
CA PHE A 310 -24.77 -5.90 3.86
C PHE A 310 -24.20 -7.12 4.58
N LYS A 311 -23.15 -7.67 4.01
CA LYS A 311 -22.36 -8.74 4.61
C LYS A 311 -20.88 -8.42 4.40
N LEU A 312 -20.12 -8.35 5.49
CA LEU A 312 -18.67 -8.26 5.40
C LEU A 312 -18.10 -9.60 4.91
N TYR A 313 -17.15 -9.55 3.99
CA TYR A 313 -16.29 -10.69 3.65
C TYR A 313 -14.92 -10.54 4.34
N GLY A 314 -14.41 -11.65 4.81
CA GLY A 314 -13.09 -11.72 5.44
C GLY A 314 -13.17 -12.05 6.93
N GLN A 315 -12.13 -11.66 7.67
CA GLN A 315 -11.99 -11.93 9.10
C GLN A 315 -13.10 -11.29 9.93
N ASN A 316 -13.61 -12.05 10.87
CA ASN A 316 -14.56 -11.57 11.87
C ASN A 316 -14.10 -12.03 13.29
N PRO A 317 -13.79 -11.12 14.24
CA PRO A 317 -13.87 -9.65 14.10
C PRO A 317 -12.84 -9.08 13.11
N HIS A 318 -13.28 -8.07 12.34
CA HIS A 318 -12.42 -7.38 11.40
C HIS A 318 -11.37 -6.52 12.12
N LYS A 319 -10.14 -6.47 11.60
CA LYS A 319 -9.01 -5.83 12.31
C LYS A 319 -8.31 -4.72 11.50
N HIS A 320 -8.94 -4.26 10.42
CA HIS A 320 -8.39 -3.24 9.54
C HIS A 320 -9.46 -2.23 9.08
N ASP A 321 -9.04 -1.08 8.57
CA ASP A 321 -9.91 -0.05 8.01
C ASP A 321 -10.40 -0.36 6.58
N LEU A 322 -9.70 -1.24 5.86
CA LEU A 322 -10.09 -1.71 4.54
C LEU A 322 -11.14 -2.82 4.68
N MET A 323 -12.29 -2.63 4.05
CA MET A 323 -13.43 -3.54 4.13
C MET A 323 -13.93 -3.91 2.75
N PHE A 324 -14.42 -5.14 2.61
CA PHE A 324 -15.11 -5.61 1.43
C PHE A 324 -16.51 -6.10 1.81
N PHE A 325 -17.52 -5.49 1.21
CA PHE A 325 -18.92 -5.84 1.46
C PHE A 325 -19.55 -6.52 0.25
N GLU A 326 -20.35 -7.53 0.50
CA GLU A 326 -21.48 -7.90 -0.35
C GLU A 326 -22.69 -7.07 0.07
N ALA A 327 -23.42 -6.54 -0.91
CA ALA A 327 -24.54 -5.64 -0.69
C ALA A 327 -25.76 -6.08 -1.56
N PRO A 328 -26.45 -7.17 -1.18
CA PRO A 328 -27.58 -7.70 -1.95
C PRO A 328 -28.70 -6.67 -2.11
N GLY A 329 -28.93 -5.79 -1.13
CA GLY A 329 -29.90 -4.70 -1.27
C GLY A 329 -29.58 -3.76 -2.43
N PHE A 330 -28.33 -3.34 -2.55
CA PHE A 330 -27.94 -2.49 -3.69
C PHE A 330 -27.95 -3.24 -5.01
N PHE A 331 -27.63 -4.53 -5.00
CA PHE A 331 -27.76 -5.33 -6.20
C PHE A 331 -29.23 -5.40 -6.68
N ASN A 332 -30.18 -5.67 -5.79
CA ASN A 332 -31.60 -5.68 -6.09
C ASN A 332 -32.09 -4.34 -6.67
N ILE A 333 -31.66 -3.22 -6.10
CA ILE A 333 -31.95 -1.88 -6.64
C ILE A 333 -31.40 -1.74 -8.06
N SER A 334 -30.19 -2.19 -8.30
CA SER A 334 -29.55 -2.08 -9.63
C SER A 334 -30.34 -2.80 -10.73
N GLU A 335 -30.99 -3.90 -10.40
CA GLU A 335 -31.84 -4.66 -11.36
C GLU A 335 -33.17 -3.95 -11.70
N LYS A 336 -33.63 -3.06 -10.82
CA LYS A 336 -34.94 -2.37 -10.94
C LYS A 336 -34.79 -0.93 -11.46
N THR A 337 -33.62 -0.33 -11.39
CA THR A 337 -33.41 1.09 -11.76
C THR A 337 -32.96 1.25 -13.20
N LYS A 338 -33.37 2.36 -13.84
CA LYS A 338 -32.93 2.71 -15.20
C LYS A 338 -31.41 2.87 -15.32
N ARG A 339 -30.73 3.31 -14.25
CA ARG A 339 -29.26 3.46 -14.20
C ARG A 339 -28.54 2.14 -14.01
N GLY A 340 -29.28 1.07 -13.67
CA GLY A 340 -28.69 -0.23 -13.44
C GLY A 340 -27.55 -0.17 -12.42
N ARG A 341 -26.48 -0.89 -12.65
CA ARG A 341 -25.30 -0.98 -11.75
C ARG A 341 -24.59 0.37 -11.47
N TYR A 342 -24.92 1.44 -12.16
CA TYR A 342 -24.31 2.76 -11.93
C TYR A 342 -25.06 3.61 -10.90
N PHE A 343 -26.27 3.20 -10.48
CA PHE A 343 -27.11 3.98 -9.59
C PHE A 343 -26.41 4.35 -8.27
N LEU A 344 -25.70 3.41 -7.65
CA LEU A 344 -25.04 3.63 -6.37
C LEU A 344 -23.95 4.71 -6.45
N TYR A 345 -23.18 4.71 -7.53
CA TYR A 345 -22.19 5.76 -7.77
C TYR A 345 -22.85 7.14 -7.84
N ASP A 346 -23.96 7.27 -8.57
CA ASP A 346 -24.69 8.52 -8.74
C ASP A 346 -25.30 8.97 -7.38
N GLU A 347 -25.98 8.09 -6.64
CA GLU A 347 -26.56 8.38 -5.32
C GLU A 347 -25.48 8.85 -4.30
N MET A 348 -24.33 8.18 -4.26
CA MET A 348 -23.25 8.56 -3.36
C MET A 348 -22.63 9.89 -3.76
N LYS A 349 -22.50 10.16 -5.05
CA LYS A 349 -22.01 11.45 -5.56
C LYS A 349 -22.92 12.61 -5.16
N ASP A 350 -24.23 12.43 -5.25
CA ASP A 350 -25.22 13.44 -4.84
C ASP A 350 -25.12 13.73 -3.32
N LYS A 351 -24.73 12.75 -2.53
CA LYS A 351 -24.44 12.88 -1.09
C LYS A 351 -23.02 13.37 -0.78
N LYS A 352 -22.25 13.77 -1.79
CA LYS A 352 -20.85 14.19 -1.65
C LYS A 352 -19.96 13.15 -1.00
N ILE A 353 -20.17 11.88 -1.31
CA ILE A 353 -19.33 10.77 -0.91
C ILE A 353 -18.73 10.15 -2.17
N HIS A 354 -17.42 9.92 -2.18
CA HIS A 354 -16.74 9.23 -3.27
C HIS A 354 -15.86 8.09 -2.77
N GLY A 355 -15.60 7.11 -3.65
CA GLY A 355 -14.74 5.97 -3.35
C GLY A 355 -15.31 4.64 -3.81
N ILE A 356 -16.62 4.56 -4.07
CA ILE A 356 -17.22 3.42 -4.74
C ILE A 356 -17.07 3.61 -6.25
N LYS A 357 -16.47 2.63 -6.92
CA LYS A 357 -16.24 2.70 -8.37
C LYS A 357 -17.56 2.59 -9.14
N PRO A 358 -17.73 3.32 -10.24
CA PRO A 358 -18.89 3.19 -11.09
C PRO A 358 -19.14 1.72 -11.51
N GLY A 359 -20.36 1.27 -11.41
CA GLY A 359 -20.75 -0.09 -11.79
C GLY A 359 -20.58 -1.16 -10.69
N LEU A 360 -20.11 -0.79 -9.50
CA LEU A 360 -20.05 -1.68 -8.35
C LEU A 360 -21.27 -1.47 -7.44
N THR A 361 -22.13 -2.47 -7.37
CA THR A 361 -23.34 -2.47 -6.51
C THR A 361 -23.43 -3.74 -5.67
N LYS A 362 -23.14 -4.90 -6.25
CA LYS A 362 -23.20 -6.17 -5.55
C LYS A 362 -22.08 -6.32 -4.53
N ASN A 363 -20.87 -5.92 -4.92
CA ASN A 363 -19.68 -6.01 -4.08
C ASN A 363 -18.85 -4.73 -4.23
N PHE A 364 -18.37 -4.19 -3.12
CA PHE A 364 -17.49 -3.03 -3.15
C PHE A 364 -16.51 -2.99 -1.97
N LYS A 365 -15.42 -2.28 -2.17
CA LYS A 365 -14.43 -1.99 -1.13
C LYS A 365 -14.52 -0.54 -0.71
N ILE A 366 -14.37 -0.33 0.60
CA ILE A 366 -14.21 1.00 1.18
C ILE A 366 -13.13 0.99 2.25
N SER A 367 -12.67 2.17 2.63
CA SER A 367 -11.79 2.38 3.78
C SER A 367 -12.37 3.48 4.65
N THR A 368 -12.28 3.27 5.96
CA THR A 368 -12.72 4.22 6.97
C THR A 368 -11.58 5.03 7.60
N LEU A 369 -10.35 4.83 7.14
CA LEU A 369 -9.16 5.45 7.73
C LEU A 369 -9.29 6.96 7.86
N GLY A 370 -9.11 7.45 9.10
CA GLY A 370 -9.11 8.88 9.41
C GLY A 370 -10.48 9.55 9.28
N LEU A 371 -11.56 8.80 9.09
CA LEU A 371 -12.91 9.33 9.14
C LEU A 371 -13.36 9.42 10.62
N GLY A 372 -13.56 10.62 11.13
CA GLY A 372 -14.17 10.80 12.44
C GLY A 372 -15.59 10.20 12.51
N GLN A 373 -16.08 9.95 13.73
CA GLN A 373 -17.36 9.29 13.96
C GLN A 373 -18.54 9.96 13.22
N ASP A 374 -18.55 11.28 13.10
CA ASP A 374 -19.63 12.02 12.41
C ASP A 374 -19.67 11.68 10.90
N LYS A 375 -18.50 11.61 10.26
CA LYS A 375 -18.43 11.23 8.84
C LYS A 375 -18.79 9.75 8.62
N LEU A 376 -18.36 8.87 9.53
CA LEU A 376 -18.76 7.46 9.48
C LEU A 376 -20.26 7.28 9.64
N ASN A 377 -20.87 8.01 10.57
CA ASN A 377 -22.31 8.03 10.75
C ASN A 377 -23.02 8.51 9.48
N TYR A 378 -22.56 9.62 8.90
CA TYR A 378 -23.13 10.17 7.68
C TYR A 378 -23.05 9.19 6.50
N VAL A 379 -21.91 8.49 6.34
CA VAL A 379 -21.76 7.47 5.28
C VAL A 379 -22.74 6.31 5.50
N ALA A 380 -22.85 5.81 6.73
CA ALA A 380 -23.78 4.73 7.06
C ALA A 380 -25.25 5.15 6.85
N GLU A 381 -25.63 6.34 7.34
CA GLU A 381 -26.95 6.94 7.11
C GLU A 381 -27.25 7.10 5.61
N SER A 382 -26.28 7.52 4.84
CA SER A 382 -26.41 7.63 3.38
C SER A 382 -26.73 6.30 2.72
N PHE A 383 -26.10 5.21 3.15
CA PHE A 383 -26.44 3.87 2.66
C PHE A 383 -27.85 3.43 3.08
N GLU A 384 -28.22 3.66 4.34
CA GLU A 384 -29.55 3.35 4.86
C GLU A 384 -30.65 4.15 4.14
N GLU A 385 -30.44 5.45 3.91
CA GLU A 385 -31.38 6.30 3.16
C GLU A 385 -31.57 5.85 1.70
N ILE A 386 -30.49 5.40 1.06
CA ILE A 386 -30.56 4.85 -0.30
C ILE A 386 -31.42 3.56 -0.28
N LEU A 387 -31.19 2.66 0.69
CA LEU A 387 -32.02 1.45 0.81
C LEU A 387 -33.50 1.78 1.05
N LYS A 388 -33.80 2.75 1.93
CA LYS A 388 -35.19 3.22 2.20
C LYS A 388 -35.82 3.84 0.97
N LYS A 389 -35.09 4.69 0.24
CA LYS A 389 -35.57 5.36 -0.99
C LYS A 389 -36.07 4.37 -2.04
N TYR A 390 -35.56 3.15 -2.03
CA TYR A 390 -35.86 2.09 -2.99
C TYR A 390 -36.59 0.90 -2.37
N ASP A 391 -37.19 1.06 -1.19
CA ASP A 391 -37.99 0.05 -0.48
C ASP A 391 -37.29 -1.29 -0.22
N GLU A 392 -35.98 -1.23 0.08
CA GLU A 392 -35.20 -2.42 0.44
C GLU A 392 -35.10 -2.65 1.97
N ILE A 393 -35.39 -1.60 2.80
CA ILE A 393 -35.53 -1.68 4.28
C ILE A 393 -36.65 -0.78 4.77
#